data_18b129c95118cdef26050cc01b389ed2
#
_entry.id   18b129c95118cdef26050cc01b389ed2
#
_cell.length_a   1.000
_cell.length_b   1.000
_cell.length_c   1.000
_cell.angle_alpha   90.00
_cell.angle_beta   90.00
_cell.angle_gamma   90.00
#
_symmetry.space_group_name_H-M   'P 1'
#
loop_
_entity.id
_entity.type
_entity.pdbx_description
1 polymer ?
#
loop_
_entity_poly.entity_id
_entity_poly.type
_entity_poly.pdbx_seq_one_letter_code
_entity_poly.pdbx_strand_id
1 'polypeptide(L)'
;MNVIGKGNKERMIYLNKACINAVKEYLSVRPKTGVKKDDKNSDMALFLSERRQRIGKRTVQEIIYKELRLAGIDSTKYSVHKLRHTAATLMYQYGGVDIRALQELLGHESISTTEIYTHVSNEQVRNAVERNPLADL
;
A
#
# COMPACT_ATOMS: atom_id res chain seq x y z
N MET A 1 -8.98 2.93 5.32
CA MET A 1 -8.65 4.17 4.58
C MET A 1 -9.17 4.03 3.16
N ASN A 2 -9.96 4.99 2.67
CA ASN A 2 -10.45 4.95 1.29
C ASN A 2 -9.45 5.64 0.36
N VAL A 3 -9.17 5.01 -0.77
CA VAL A 3 -8.31 5.57 -1.82
C VAL A 3 -9.02 5.48 -3.17
N ILE A 4 -8.82 6.49 -4.00
CA ILE A 4 -9.34 6.52 -5.37
C ILE A 4 -8.25 6.02 -6.30
N GLY A 5 -8.52 4.94 -7.03
CA GLY A 5 -7.62 4.31 -7.97
C GLY A 5 -7.83 4.75 -9.42
N LYS A 6 -7.20 4.03 -10.35
CA LYS A 6 -7.39 4.24 -11.79
C LYS A 6 -8.87 4.05 -12.17
N GLY A 7 -9.40 4.95 -13.00
CA GLY A 7 -10.81 4.91 -13.42
C GLY A 7 -11.80 5.40 -12.36
N ASN A 8 -11.33 6.23 -11.40
CA ASN A 8 -12.16 6.78 -10.31
C ASN A 8 -12.81 5.71 -9.40
N LYS A 9 -12.24 4.50 -9.37
CA LYS A 9 -12.72 3.41 -8.52
C LYS A 9 -12.23 3.60 -7.09
N GLU A 10 -13.15 3.69 -6.16
CA GLU A 10 -12.83 3.72 -4.73
C GLU A 10 -12.42 2.33 -4.23
N ARG A 11 -11.42 2.31 -3.36
CA ARG A 11 -10.96 1.09 -2.69
C ARG A 11 -10.75 1.36 -1.23
N MET A 12 -11.17 0.44 -0.39
CA MET A 12 -10.84 0.43 1.02
C MET A 12 -9.50 -0.27 1.21
N ILE A 13 -8.56 0.40 1.86
CA ILE A 13 -7.27 -0.17 2.27
C ILE A 13 -7.30 -0.35 3.78
N TYR A 14 -7.07 -1.58 4.22
CA TYR A 14 -6.87 -1.92 5.62
C TYR A 14 -5.40 -1.71 5.97
N LEU A 15 -5.17 -1.06 7.10
CA LEU A 15 -3.82 -0.79 7.62
C LEU A 15 -3.63 -1.63 8.88
N ASN A 16 -2.53 -2.34 8.96
CA ASN A 16 -2.13 -3.00 10.18
C ASN A 16 -1.61 -1.98 11.22
N LYS A 17 -1.34 -2.43 12.42
CA LYS A 17 -0.94 -1.58 13.55
C LYS A 17 0.37 -0.81 13.27
N ALA A 18 1.36 -1.47 12.65
CA ALA A 18 2.63 -0.86 12.28
C ALA A 18 2.43 0.27 11.25
N CYS A 19 1.65 0.04 10.20
CA CYS A 19 1.31 1.08 9.22
C CYS A 19 0.56 2.26 9.85
N ILE A 20 -0.37 2.00 10.76
CA ILE A 20 -1.11 3.07 11.47
C ILE A 20 -0.13 3.92 12.29
N ASN A 21 0.78 3.30 13.01
CA ASN A 21 1.78 4.01 13.82
C ASN A 21 2.70 4.85 12.93
N ALA A 22 3.26 4.29 11.87
CA ALA A 22 4.11 5.01 10.92
C ALA A 22 3.40 6.21 10.28
N VAL A 23 2.11 6.06 9.92
CA VAL A 23 1.32 7.18 9.39
C VAL A 23 1.09 8.25 10.47
N LYS A 24 0.82 7.88 11.72
CA LYS A 24 0.65 8.83 12.83
C LYS A 24 1.94 9.62 13.08
N GLU A 25 3.09 8.95 13.11
CA GLU A 25 4.40 9.58 13.25
C GLU A 25 4.66 10.56 12.11
N TYR A 26 4.44 10.15 10.87
CA TYR A 26 4.56 11.04 9.72
C TYR A 26 3.64 12.26 9.85
N LEU A 27 2.38 12.09 10.25
CA LEU A 27 1.43 13.19 10.39
C LEU A 27 1.82 14.18 11.49
N SER A 28 2.57 13.76 12.52
CA SER A 28 3.06 14.63 13.57
C SER A 28 4.11 15.63 13.06
N VAL A 29 4.92 15.22 12.08
CA VAL A 29 5.99 16.05 11.48
C VAL A 29 5.62 16.64 10.11
N ARG A 30 4.48 16.22 9.54
CA ARG A 30 4.01 16.70 8.24
C ARG A 30 3.76 18.21 8.28
N PRO A 31 4.29 19.00 7.33
CA PRO A 31 4.00 20.43 7.23
C PRO A 31 2.50 20.72 7.15
N LYS A 32 2.00 21.56 8.05
CA LYS A 32 0.57 21.96 8.08
C LYS A 32 0.29 23.19 7.23
N THR A 33 1.33 23.99 6.95
CA THR A 33 1.25 25.24 6.20
C THR A 33 2.25 25.29 5.06
N GLY A 34 2.05 26.17 4.10
CA GLY A 34 2.96 26.36 2.97
C GLY A 34 2.95 25.21 1.96
N VAL A 35 1.91 24.38 1.94
CA VAL A 35 1.69 23.41 0.89
C VAL A 35 1.39 24.16 -0.41
N LYS A 36 2.20 23.93 -1.44
CA LYS A 36 2.03 24.62 -2.72
C LYS A 36 0.79 24.13 -3.43
N LYS A 37 -0.02 25.07 -3.90
CA LYS A 37 -1.28 24.83 -4.62
C LYS A 37 -1.07 24.67 -6.14
N ASP A 38 -0.07 23.89 -6.56
CA ASP A 38 0.18 23.68 -7.99
C ASP A 38 -0.81 22.67 -8.61
N ASP A 39 -1.42 21.85 -7.78
CA ASP A 39 -2.47 20.89 -8.12
C ASP A 39 -3.69 21.19 -7.27
N LYS A 40 -4.88 21.25 -7.89
CA LYS A 40 -6.15 21.55 -7.21
C LYS A 40 -6.42 20.69 -5.98
N ASN A 41 -5.72 19.56 -5.85
CA ASN A 41 -5.84 18.60 -4.75
C ASN A 41 -4.58 18.47 -3.88
N SER A 42 -3.55 19.33 -4.02
CA SER A 42 -2.30 19.22 -3.25
C SER A 42 -2.52 19.34 -1.76
N ASP A 43 -3.44 20.21 -1.35
CA ASP A 43 -3.76 20.43 0.07
C ASP A 43 -4.34 19.15 0.72
N MET A 44 -4.94 18.28 -0.07
CA MET A 44 -5.52 17.02 0.36
C MET A 44 -4.56 15.83 0.23
N ALA A 45 -3.35 16.02 -0.34
CA ALA A 45 -2.38 14.96 -0.47
C ALA A 45 -1.91 14.49 0.90
N LEU A 46 -2.06 13.19 1.19
CA LEU A 46 -1.58 12.60 2.44
C LEU A 46 -0.05 12.73 2.52
N PHE A 47 0.67 12.30 1.49
CA PHE A 47 2.12 12.32 1.44
C PHE A 47 2.63 13.48 0.59
N LEU A 48 3.58 14.22 1.14
CA LEU A 48 4.19 15.40 0.52
C LEU A 48 5.64 15.13 0.17
N SER A 49 6.10 15.72 -0.94
CA SER A 49 7.52 15.83 -1.27
C SER A 49 8.20 16.91 -0.41
N GLU A 50 9.54 16.99 -0.45
CA GLU A 50 10.32 18.06 0.18
C GLU A 50 9.87 19.47 -0.28
N ARG A 51 9.36 19.58 -1.51
CA ARG A 51 8.81 20.82 -2.06
C ARG A 51 7.39 21.12 -1.58
N ARG A 52 6.87 20.34 -0.62
CA ARG A 52 5.51 20.47 -0.06
C ARG A 52 4.40 20.32 -1.10
N GLN A 53 4.64 19.53 -2.12
CA GLN A 53 3.65 19.12 -3.14
C GLN A 53 3.31 17.66 -2.97
N ARG A 54 2.24 17.19 -3.61
CA ARG A 54 1.92 15.76 -3.69
C ARG A 54 3.14 14.97 -4.14
N ILE A 55 3.52 13.94 -3.38
CA ILE A 55 4.64 13.08 -3.74
C ILE A 55 4.38 12.37 -5.06
N GLY A 56 5.37 12.38 -5.95
CA GLY A 56 5.30 11.71 -7.24
C GLY A 56 5.55 10.20 -7.12
N LYS A 57 4.98 9.41 -8.03
CA LYS A 57 5.19 7.95 -8.08
C LYS A 57 6.67 7.59 -8.18
N ARG A 58 7.43 8.34 -8.98
CA ARG A 58 8.87 8.13 -9.16
C ARG A 58 9.64 8.33 -7.85
N THR A 59 9.32 9.38 -7.11
CA THR A 59 9.94 9.65 -5.80
C THR A 59 9.67 8.52 -4.80
N VAL A 60 8.44 7.98 -4.78
CA VAL A 60 8.13 6.80 -3.95
C VAL A 60 8.97 5.59 -4.36
N GLN A 61 9.15 5.35 -5.66
CA GLN A 61 10.01 4.26 -6.14
C GLN A 61 11.48 4.46 -5.72
N GLU A 62 11.99 5.68 -5.84
CA GLU A 62 13.36 6.02 -5.45
C GLU A 62 13.58 5.83 -3.95
N ILE A 63 12.62 6.20 -3.11
CA ILE A 63 12.65 5.93 -1.66
C ILE A 63 12.72 4.43 -1.41
N ILE A 64 11.84 3.63 -2.02
CA ILE A 64 11.84 2.18 -1.84
C ILE A 64 13.17 1.57 -2.29
N TYR A 65 13.71 1.98 -3.42
CA TYR A 65 15.01 1.48 -3.87
C TYR A 65 16.17 1.87 -2.93
N LYS A 66 16.09 3.05 -2.32
CA LYS A 66 17.05 3.46 -1.29
C LYS A 66 16.96 2.54 -0.08
N GLU A 67 15.76 2.29 0.43
CA GLU A 67 15.56 1.42 1.59
C GLU A 67 15.99 -0.04 1.31
N LEU A 68 15.69 -0.57 0.13
CA LEU A 68 16.18 -1.89 -0.29
C LEU A 68 17.71 -1.97 -0.25
N ARG A 69 18.39 -0.96 -0.77
CA ARG A 69 19.86 -0.91 -0.74
C ARG A 69 20.42 -0.83 0.69
N LEU A 70 19.78 -0.04 1.54
CA LEU A 70 20.18 0.06 2.96
C LEU A 70 20.00 -1.26 3.70
N ALA A 71 18.98 -2.05 3.31
CA ALA A 71 18.74 -3.40 3.82
C ALA A 71 19.65 -4.47 3.18
N GLY A 72 20.62 -4.10 2.33
CA GLY A 72 21.48 -5.06 1.63
C GLY A 72 20.80 -5.85 0.52
N ILE A 73 19.61 -5.43 0.10
CA ILE A 73 18.83 -6.10 -0.96
C ILE A 73 19.14 -5.46 -2.33
N ASP A 74 19.42 -6.31 -3.31
CA ASP A 74 19.72 -5.85 -4.67
C ASP A 74 18.50 -5.17 -5.32
N SER A 75 18.49 -3.84 -5.29
CA SER A 75 17.40 -3.02 -5.83
C SER A 75 17.22 -3.12 -7.35
N THR A 76 18.15 -3.76 -8.08
CA THR A 76 18.01 -4.02 -9.52
C THR A 76 17.10 -5.22 -9.78
N LYS A 77 17.05 -6.16 -8.85
CA LYS A 77 16.24 -7.39 -8.94
C LYS A 77 14.84 -7.22 -8.36
N TYR A 78 14.64 -6.23 -7.47
CA TYR A 78 13.38 -6.01 -6.75
C TYR A 78 12.75 -4.68 -7.12
N SER A 79 11.46 -4.72 -7.42
CA SER A 79 10.66 -3.54 -7.73
C SER A 79 9.51 -3.41 -6.72
N VAL A 80 8.85 -2.25 -6.70
CA VAL A 80 7.65 -2.02 -5.90
C VAL A 80 6.58 -3.10 -6.15
N HIS A 81 6.44 -3.55 -7.40
CA HIS A 81 5.51 -4.63 -7.75
C HIS A 81 5.93 -5.98 -7.17
N LYS A 82 7.24 -6.28 -7.15
CA LYS A 82 7.74 -7.52 -6.52
C LYS A 82 7.54 -7.50 -5.01
N LEU A 83 7.78 -6.36 -4.34
CA LEU A 83 7.48 -6.21 -2.91
C LEU A 83 5.99 -6.42 -2.62
N ARG A 84 5.12 -5.88 -3.46
CA ARG A 84 3.67 -6.11 -3.36
C ARG A 84 3.31 -7.58 -3.54
N HIS A 85 3.93 -8.25 -4.50
CA HIS A 85 3.79 -9.70 -4.71
C HIS A 85 4.27 -10.51 -3.51
N THR A 86 5.42 -10.15 -2.95
CA THR A 86 5.96 -10.80 -1.74
C THR A 86 4.99 -10.63 -0.57
N ALA A 87 4.50 -9.42 -0.32
CA ALA A 87 3.51 -9.20 0.74
C ALA A 87 2.24 -10.03 0.54
N ALA A 88 1.75 -10.12 -0.70
CA ALA A 88 0.61 -10.97 -1.03
C ALA A 88 0.87 -12.46 -0.78
N THR A 89 2.06 -12.93 -1.16
CA THR A 89 2.47 -14.33 -0.93
C THR A 89 2.55 -14.64 0.55
N LEU A 90 3.12 -13.74 1.36
CA LEU A 90 3.20 -13.90 2.81
C LEU A 90 1.80 -13.93 3.46
N MET A 91 0.90 -13.05 3.02
CA MET A 91 -0.49 -13.06 3.49
C MET A 91 -1.21 -14.36 3.12
N TYR A 92 -0.96 -14.91 1.93
CA TYR A 92 -1.52 -16.19 1.51
C TYR A 92 -0.97 -17.36 2.33
N GLN A 93 0.34 -17.44 2.46
CA GLN A 93 1.02 -18.58 3.11
C GLN A 93 0.81 -18.60 4.63
N TYR A 94 0.85 -17.45 5.28
CA TYR A 94 0.84 -17.35 6.74
C TYR A 94 -0.45 -16.74 7.30
N GLY A 95 -1.15 -15.93 6.50
CA GLY A 95 -2.39 -15.27 6.92
C GLY A 95 -3.64 -16.12 6.79
N GLY A 96 -3.55 -17.31 6.18
CA GLY A 96 -4.72 -18.15 5.93
C GLY A 96 -5.77 -17.52 5.01
N VAL A 97 -5.33 -16.62 4.13
CA VAL A 97 -6.20 -15.82 3.26
C VAL A 97 -6.58 -16.60 2.03
N ASP A 98 -7.86 -16.59 1.72
CA ASP A 98 -8.38 -17.02 0.44
C ASP A 98 -7.82 -16.15 -0.71
N ILE A 99 -7.56 -16.79 -1.85
CA ILE A 99 -7.01 -16.14 -3.04
C ILE A 99 -7.87 -14.98 -3.55
N ARG A 100 -9.15 -14.99 -3.30
CA ARG A 100 -10.09 -13.90 -3.65
C ARG A 100 -9.94 -12.69 -2.74
N ALA A 101 -9.79 -12.90 -1.43
CA ALA A 101 -9.49 -11.82 -0.50
C ALA A 101 -8.19 -11.12 -0.91
N LEU A 102 -7.22 -11.90 -1.37
CA LEU A 102 -5.96 -11.39 -1.90
C LEU A 102 -6.15 -10.58 -3.19
N GLN A 103 -7.00 -11.04 -4.09
CA GLN A 103 -7.34 -10.32 -5.33
C GLN A 103 -7.98 -8.97 -5.04
N GLU A 104 -8.94 -8.95 -4.12
CA GLU A 104 -9.62 -7.73 -3.71
C GLU A 104 -8.65 -6.74 -3.06
N LEU A 105 -7.79 -7.23 -2.15
CA LEU A 105 -6.73 -6.45 -1.50
C LEU A 105 -5.76 -5.86 -2.53
N LEU A 106 -5.38 -6.65 -3.53
CA LEU A 106 -4.47 -6.22 -4.59
C LEU A 106 -5.19 -5.38 -5.66
N GLY A 107 -6.51 -5.44 -5.74
CA GLY A 107 -7.29 -4.73 -6.74
C GLY A 107 -6.93 -5.13 -8.16
N HIS A 108 -6.63 -6.40 -8.41
CA HIS A 108 -6.43 -6.93 -9.75
C HIS A 108 -7.78 -7.18 -10.44
N GLU A 109 -8.00 -6.54 -11.59
CA GLU A 109 -9.21 -6.71 -12.41
C GLU A 109 -9.24 -8.03 -13.20
N SER A 110 -8.11 -8.73 -13.30
CA SER A 110 -8.06 -10.02 -13.99
C SER A 110 -7.05 -10.96 -13.36
N ILE A 111 -7.54 -12.03 -12.80
CA ILE A 111 -6.90 -13.32 -12.93
C ILE A 111 -7.82 -14.11 -13.85
N SER A 112 -7.43 -14.29 -15.08
CA SER A 112 -8.03 -15.27 -15.95
C SER A 112 -7.69 -16.65 -15.38
N THR A 113 -8.55 -17.18 -14.62
CA THR A 113 -8.83 -18.57 -14.27
C THR A 113 -9.43 -18.64 -12.87
N THR A 114 -10.65 -18.82 -12.87
CA THR A 114 -11.47 -19.63 -11.97
C THR A 114 -12.71 -18.89 -11.50
N GLU A 115 -13.74 -19.02 -12.30
CA GLU A 115 -15.12 -19.09 -11.83
C GLU A 115 -15.17 -20.17 -10.75
N ILE A 116 -15.49 -19.79 -9.57
CA ILE A 116 -16.04 -20.52 -8.42
C ILE A 116 -15.48 -19.91 -7.15
N TYR A 117 -16.07 -18.84 -6.64
CA TYR A 117 -16.17 -18.61 -5.21
C TYR A 117 -16.93 -17.30 -4.95
N THR A 118 -18.01 -17.44 -4.24
CA THR A 118 -18.87 -16.37 -3.75
C THR A 118 -18.25 -15.65 -2.57
N HIS A 119 -18.37 -14.33 -2.58
CA HIS A 119 -18.25 -13.41 -1.46
C HIS A 119 -17.07 -13.59 -0.46
N VAL A 120 -15.97 -12.91 -0.76
CA VAL A 120 -14.96 -12.61 0.24
C VAL A 120 -15.50 -11.54 1.18
N SER A 121 -15.59 -11.84 2.47
CA SER A 121 -16.03 -10.86 3.45
C SER A 121 -14.92 -9.83 3.71
N ASN A 122 -15.29 -8.58 3.97
CA ASN A 122 -14.36 -7.54 4.40
C ASN A 122 -13.52 -7.95 5.63
N GLU A 123 -14.04 -8.86 6.43
CA GLU A 123 -13.38 -9.41 7.61
C GLU A 123 -12.21 -10.33 7.25
N GLN A 124 -12.32 -11.13 6.20
CA GLN A 124 -11.21 -11.97 5.70
C GLN A 124 -10.06 -11.12 5.19
N VAL A 125 -10.35 -10.04 4.46
CA VAL A 125 -9.34 -9.10 3.97
C VAL A 125 -8.61 -8.41 5.13
N ARG A 126 -9.36 -7.98 6.15
CA ARG A 126 -8.81 -7.35 7.35
C ARG A 126 -7.90 -8.31 8.13
N ASN A 127 -8.38 -9.53 8.40
CA ASN A 127 -7.61 -10.55 9.10
C ASN A 127 -6.31 -10.91 8.38
N ALA A 128 -6.32 -10.90 7.04
CA ALA A 128 -5.15 -11.14 6.24
C ALA A 128 -4.05 -10.11 6.43
N VAL A 129 -4.42 -8.85 6.51
CA VAL A 129 -3.46 -7.75 6.72
C VAL A 129 -2.86 -7.84 8.12
N GLU A 130 -3.67 -8.16 9.12
CA GLU A 130 -3.22 -8.30 10.52
C GLU A 130 -2.31 -9.50 10.74
N ARG A 131 -2.52 -10.61 10.00
CA ARG A 131 -1.69 -11.83 10.08
C ARG A 131 -0.45 -11.83 9.17
N ASN A 132 -0.17 -10.71 8.51
CA ASN A 132 1.07 -10.58 7.75
C ASN A 132 2.25 -10.60 8.73
N PRO A 133 3.28 -11.47 8.54
CA PRO A 133 4.45 -11.52 9.42
C PRO A 133 5.20 -10.19 9.59
N LEU A 134 4.98 -9.24 8.68
CA LEU A 134 5.54 -7.89 8.76
C LEU A 134 4.65 -6.91 9.57
N ALA A 135 3.55 -7.38 10.17
CA ALA A 135 2.65 -6.52 10.94
C ALA A 135 3.19 -6.16 12.32
N ASP A 136 4.12 -6.97 12.85
CA ASP A 136 4.70 -6.85 14.18
C ASP A 136 6.11 -6.22 14.20
N LEU A 137 6.52 -5.63 13.06
CA LEU A 137 7.80 -4.91 12.93
C LEU A 137 7.74 -3.50 13.54
#